data_fc16285bdc988b8c54b2f2349986913d
#
_entry.id   fc16285bdc988b8c54b2f2349986913d
#
_cell.length_a   1.000
_cell.length_b   1.000
_cell.length_c   1.000
_cell.angle_alpha   90.00
_cell.angle_beta   90.00
_cell.angle_gamma   90.00
#
_symmetry.space_group_name_H-M   'P 1'
#
loop_
_entity.id
_entity.type
_entity.pdbx_description
1 polymer ?
#
loop_
_entity_poly.entity_id
_entity_poly.type
_entity_poly.pdbx_seq_one_letter_code
_entity_poly.pdbx_strand_id
1 'polypeptide(L)'
;MTQNPFKPTAGKIPPLLIGRQPIIDDFAEGLENGAGAPGRLMLITGQRGYGKTVMLSEFARLATAQGWTVVSETASFGLCDRIVAALAPQGLKLKSANIGPSFSIPGIASASLGAASFAPSEQCALTLREAINQRLKKEAPGKGIVFTIDEAQAASPDYMVALATALQHVIRDQDLTNTPDSEKKGIAFA
;
A
#
# COMPACT_ATOMS: atom_id res chain seq x y z
N MET A 1 -27.18 -28.83 13.11
CA MET A 1 -26.99 -27.47 13.67
C MET A 1 -26.37 -26.62 12.60
N THR A 2 -27.10 -25.64 12.08
CA THR A 2 -26.55 -24.65 11.10
C THR A 2 -25.60 -23.73 11.84
N GLN A 3 -24.34 -23.76 11.45
CA GLN A 3 -23.30 -22.93 12.04
C GLN A 3 -23.63 -21.46 11.74
N ASN A 4 -23.64 -20.60 12.77
CA ASN A 4 -23.87 -19.17 12.59
C ASN A 4 -22.79 -18.58 11.64
N PRO A 5 -23.15 -18.03 10.46
CA PRO A 5 -22.21 -17.50 9.51
C PRO A 5 -21.59 -16.16 9.99
N PHE A 6 -22.23 -15.48 10.94
CA PHE A 6 -21.77 -14.21 11.47
C PHE A 6 -20.77 -14.44 12.61
N LYS A 7 -19.50 -14.14 12.33
CA LYS A 7 -18.43 -14.19 13.34
C LYS A 7 -18.03 -12.76 13.67
N PRO A 8 -18.31 -12.24 14.88
CA PRO A 8 -18.03 -10.86 15.27
C PRO A 8 -16.53 -10.65 15.55
N THR A 9 -15.70 -10.81 14.53
CA THR A 9 -14.26 -10.57 14.61
C THR A 9 -13.90 -9.42 13.69
N ALA A 10 -13.15 -8.42 14.19
CA ALA A 10 -12.73 -7.27 13.39
C ALA A 10 -11.98 -7.73 12.13
N GLY A 11 -12.31 -7.12 10.98
CA GLY A 11 -11.67 -7.40 9.69
C GLY A 11 -12.03 -8.74 9.03
N LYS A 12 -12.82 -9.58 9.69
CA LYS A 12 -13.24 -10.84 9.07
C LYS A 12 -14.33 -10.60 8.02
N ILE A 13 -14.07 -11.06 6.81
CA ILE A 13 -15.00 -10.94 5.69
C ILE A 13 -16.23 -11.82 5.98
N PRO A 14 -17.46 -11.26 6.02
CA PRO A 14 -18.67 -12.06 6.16
C PRO A 14 -18.91 -12.85 4.87
N PRO A 15 -19.72 -13.93 4.93
CA PRO A 15 -20.03 -14.74 3.75
C PRO A 15 -20.72 -13.95 2.63
N LEU A 16 -21.34 -12.82 2.96
CA LEU A 16 -22.07 -11.97 2.02
C LEU A 16 -21.86 -10.48 2.36
N LEU A 17 -21.39 -9.74 1.39
CA LEU A 17 -21.21 -8.27 1.45
C LEU A 17 -22.36 -7.59 0.70
N ILE A 18 -23.53 -7.50 1.35
CA ILE A 18 -24.75 -6.94 0.73
C ILE A 18 -24.53 -5.45 0.41
N GLY A 19 -24.85 -5.06 -0.82
CA GLY A 19 -24.80 -3.66 -1.27
C GLY A 19 -23.38 -3.09 -1.46
N ARG A 20 -22.35 -3.93 -1.41
CA ARG A 20 -20.95 -3.52 -1.60
C ARG A 20 -20.37 -3.92 -2.95
N GLN A 21 -21.09 -4.72 -3.71
CA GLN A 21 -20.60 -5.27 -4.97
C GLN A 21 -20.13 -4.20 -5.96
N PRO A 22 -20.84 -3.07 -6.19
CA PRO A 22 -20.36 -2.05 -7.12
C PRO A 22 -18.98 -1.48 -6.75
N ILE A 23 -18.72 -1.24 -5.46
CA ILE A 23 -17.42 -0.73 -4.98
C ILE A 23 -16.32 -1.78 -5.18
N ILE A 24 -16.66 -3.05 -4.99
CA ILE A 24 -15.75 -4.18 -5.20
C ILE A 24 -15.41 -4.32 -6.69
N ASP A 25 -16.42 -4.18 -7.54
CA ASP A 25 -16.26 -4.27 -9.00
C ASP A 25 -15.43 -3.09 -9.52
N ASP A 26 -15.67 -1.87 -9.05
CA ASP A 26 -14.88 -0.68 -9.40
C ASP A 26 -13.40 -0.87 -9.04
N PHE A 27 -13.11 -1.44 -7.86
CA PHE A 27 -11.75 -1.74 -7.46
C PHE A 27 -11.11 -2.82 -8.34
N ALA A 28 -11.83 -3.91 -8.59
CA ALA A 28 -11.34 -5.00 -9.44
C ALA A 28 -11.05 -4.51 -10.87
N GLU A 29 -11.96 -3.73 -11.45
CA GLU A 29 -11.79 -3.10 -12.76
C GLU A 29 -10.60 -2.14 -12.76
N GLY A 30 -10.41 -1.38 -11.69
CA GLY A 30 -9.25 -0.50 -11.51
C GLY A 30 -7.92 -1.25 -11.56
N LEU A 31 -7.84 -2.46 -11.02
CA LEU A 31 -6.63 -3.28 -11.09
C LEU A 31 -6.35 -3.80 -12.51
N GLU A 32 -7.40 -4.05 -13.31
CA GLU A 32 -7.30 -4.59 -14.66
C GLU A 32 -7.03 -3.52 -15.73
N ASN A 33 -7.65 -2.33 -15.59
CA ASN A 33 -7.63 -1.29 -16.62
C ASN A 33 -6.36 -0.44 -16.69
N GLY A 34 -5.34 -0.76 -15.88
CA GLY A 34 -4.04 -0.09 -16.00
C GLY A 34 -3.91 1.21 -15.21
N ALA A 35 -2.85 1.95 -15.48
CA ALA A 35 -2.53 3.19 -14.79
C ALA A 35 -3.60 4.26 -15.04
N GLY A 36 -3.95 5.00 -13.98
CA GLY A 36 -4.96 6.07 -14.05
C GLY A 36 -6.41 5.61 -13.96
N ALA A 37 -6.69 4.31 -13.84
CA ALA A 37 -8.06 3.83 -13.64
C ALA A 37 -8.64 4.31 -12.30
N PRO A 38 -9.90 4.82 -12.27
CA PRO A 38 -10.49 5.41 -11.06
C PRO A 38 -10.49 4.49 -9.85
N GLY A 39 -10.72 3.20 -10.03
CA GLY A 39 -10.72 2.20 -8.95
C GLY A 39 -9.38 1.95 -8.26
N ARG A 40 -8.28 2.52 -8.77
CA ARG A 40 -6.94 2.37 -8.15
C ARG A 40 -6.68 3.31 -6.98
N LEU A 41 -7.46 4.36 -6.82
CA LEU A 41 -7.38 5.26 -5.68
C LEU A 41 -8.76 5.41 -5.07
N MET A 42 -8.95 4.80 -3.91
CA MET A 42 -10.24 4.77 -3.23
C MET A 42 -10.13 5.33 -1.82
N LEU A 43 -11.09 6.14 -1.43
CA LEU A 43 -11.26 6.61 -0.06
C LEU A 43 -12.58 6.08 0.50
N ILE A 44 -12.48 5.17 1.46
CA ILE A 44 -13.64 4.57 2.10
C ILE A 44 -14.01 5.38 3.35
N THR A 45 -15.13 6.07 3.31
CA THR A 45 -15.65 6.87 4.42
C THR A 45 -16.92 6.25 4.99
N GLY A 46 -17.23 6.57 6.23
CA GLY A 46 -18.44 6.12 6.89
C GLY A 46 -18.29 6.02 8.40
N GLN A 47 -19.42 5.88 9.11
CA GLN A 47 -19.44 5.76 10.55
C GLN A 47 -18.74 4.48 11.03
N ARG A 48 -18.38 4.46 12.31
CA ARG A 48 -17.82 3.26 12.95
C ARG A 48 -18.84 2.10 12.84
N GLY A 49 -18.34 0.91 12.54
CA GLY A 49 -19.17 -0.29 12.38
C GLY A 49 -19.73 -0.51 10.96
N TYR A 50 -19.56 0.43 10.02
CA TYR A 50 -20.06 0.29 8.64
C TYR A 50 -19.20 -0.62 7.75
N GLY A 51 -18.26 -1.36 8.33
CA GLY A 51 -17.52 -2.40 7.62
C GLY A 51 -16.34 -1.88 6.78
N LYS A 52 -15.77 -0.70 7.08
CA LYS A 52 -14.59 -0.17 6.36
C LYS A 52 -13.43 -1.16 6.33
N THR A 53 -13.01 -1.66 7.49
CA THR A 53 -11.95 -2.67 7.62
C THR A 53 -12.27 -3.96 6.84
N VAL A 54 -13.54 -4.34 6.78
CA VAL A 54 -13.97 -5.52 6.00
C VAL A 54 -13.81 -5.26 4.50
N MET A 55 -14.12 -4.06 4.03
CA MET A 55 -13.90 -3.66 2.64
C MET A 55 -12.42 -3.67 2.27
N LEU A 56 -11.57 -3.12 3.12
CA LEU A 56 -10.11 -3.16 2.92
C LEU A 56 -9.59 -4.61 2.86
N SER A 57 -10.11 -5.49 3.73
CA SER A 57 -9.78 -6.92 3.71
C SER A 57 -10.23 -7.60 2.41
N GLU A 58 -11.40 -7.24 1.87
CA GLU A 58 -11.89 -7.76 0.59
C GLU A 58 -11.04 -7.27 -0.58
N PHE A 59 -10.64 -6.00 -0.61
CA PHE A 59 -9.72 -5.47 -1.61
C PHE A 59 -8.36 -6.18 -1.57
N ALA A 60 -7.83 -6.40 -0.38
CA ALA A 60 -6.59 -7.16 -0.19
C ALA A 60 -6.71 -8.59 -0.74
N ARG A 61 -7.84 -9.26 -0.47
CA ARG A 61 -8.13 -10.61 -0.97
C ARG A 61 -8.19 -10.66 -2.50
N LEU A 62 -8.93 -9.72 -3.11
CA LEU A 62 -9.06 -9.61 -4.55
C LEU A 62 -7.72 -9.33 -5.24
N ALA A 63 -6.98 -8.36 -4.73
CA ALA A 63 -5.67 -8.02 -5.26
C ALA A 63 -4.71 -9.22 -5.20
N THR A 64 -4.69 -9.93 -4.07
CA THR A 64 -3.88 -11.15 -3.91
C THR A 64 -4.29 -12.23 -4.91
N ALA A 65 -5.60 -12.45 -5.11
CA ALA A 65 -6.12 -13.42 -6.07
C ALA A 65 -5.75 -13.07 -7.52
N GLN A 66 -5.60 -11.79 -7.83
CA GLN A 66 -5.14 -11.30 -9.14
C GLN A 66 -3.60 -11.24 -9.26
N GLY A 67 -2.85 -11.68 -8.26
CA GLY A 67 -1.38 -11.72 -8.29
C GLY A 67 -0.70 -10.38 -7.98
N TRP A 68 -1.40 -9.45 -7.33
CA TRP A 68 -0.81 -8.20 -6.84
C TRP A 68 -0.19 -8.41 -5.47
N THR A 69 0.89 -7.69 -5.20
CA THR A 69 1.44 -7.59 -3.84
C THR A 69 0.57 -6.67 -3.00
N VAL A 70 0.23 -7.11 -1.80
CA VAL A 70 -0.61 -6.33 -0.88
C VAL A 70 0.19 -5.94 0.35
N VAL A 71 0.11 -4.66 0.71
CA VAL A 71 0.62 -4.10 1.96
C VAL A 71 -0.55 -3.52 2.73
N SER A 72 -0.93 -4.19 3.82
CA SER A 72 -2.05 -3.80 4.68
C SER A 72 -1.52 -3.28 6.00
N GLU A 73 -1.82 -2.02 6.32
CA GLU A 73 -1.34 -1.36 7.53
C GLU A 73 -2.45 -0.56 8.21
N THR A 74 -2.29 -0.34 9.50
CA THR A 74 -3.10 0.61 10.25
C THR A 74 -2.31 1.89 10.42
N ALA A 75 -2.93 3.02 10.15
CA ALA A 75 -2.30 4.32 10.32
C ALA A 75 -1.98 4.61 11.79
N SER A 76 -0.69 4.60 12.12
CA SER A 76 -0.17 4.84 13.46
C SER A 76 1.29 5.28 13.39
N PHE A 77 1.88 5.61 14.53
CA PHE A 77 3.31 5.95 14.60
C PHE A 77 4.16 4.86 13.93
N GLY A 78 5.16 5.27 13.14
CA GLY A 78 6.05 4.37 12.40
C GLY A 78 5.42 3.71 11.16
N LEU A 79 4.31 4.24 10.62
CA LEU A 79 3.65 3.72 9.41
C LEU A 79 4.62 3.55 8.25
N CYS A 80 5.45 4.57 7.97
CA CYS A 80 6.41 4.52 6.87
C CYS A 80 7.41 3.37 7.03
N ASP A 81 7.94 3.19 8.22
CA ASP A 81 8.92 2.12 8.51
C ASP A 81 8.31 0.73 8.35
N ARG A 82 7.05 0.56 8.77
CA ARG A 82 6.32 -0.70 8.58
C ARG A 82 6.05 -0.99 7.11
N ILE A 83 5.66 0.01 6.32
CA ILE A 83 5.47 -0.14 4.87
C ILE A 83 6.80 -0.54 4.21
N VAL A 84 7.90 0.16 4.52
CA VAL A 84 9.23 -0.16 4.00
C VAL A 84 9.64 -1.59 4.38
N ALA A 85 9.40 -2.01 5.63
CA ALA A 85 9.69 -3.36 6.09
C ALA A 85 8.83 -4.42 5.36
N ALA A 86 7.56 -4.14 5.10
CA ALA A 86 6.66 -5.03 4.36
C ALA A 86 7.06 -5.20 2.89
N LEU A 87 7.65 -4.16 2.29
CA LEU A 87 8.14 -4.18 0.90
C LEU A 87 9.51 -4.86 0.76
N ALA A 88 10.24 -5.03 1.86
CA ALA A 88 11.56 -5.65 1.85
C ALA A 88 11.52 -7.09 1.33
N PRO A 89 12.58 -7.58 0.65
CA PRO A 89 12.66 -8.96 0.21
C PRO A 89 12.50 -9.94 1.38
N GLN A 90 11.70 -10.99 1.19
CA GLN A 90 11.57 -12.06 2.17
C GLN A 90 12.94 -12.71 2.40
N GLY A 91 13.42 -12.69 3.63
CA GLY A 91 14.74 -13.19 4.01
C GLY A 91 15.65 -12.16 4.70
N LEU A 92 15.42 -10.87 4.50
CA LEU A 92 16.01 -9.83 5.32
C LEU A 92 15.13 -9.64 6.58
N LYS A 93 15.34 -10.46 7.60
CA LYS A 93 14.83 -10.15 8.94
C LYS A 93 15.53 -8.87 9.37
N LEU A 94 14.83 -7.76 9.27
CA LEU A 94 15.21 -6.54 9.97
C LEU A 94 15.26 -6.92 11.45
N LYS A 95 16.45 -7.14 11.99
CA LYS A 95 16.64 -7.11 13.43
C LYS A 95 16.09 -5.76 13.86
N SER A 96 15.11 -5.80 14.75
CA SER A 96 14.63 -4.65 15.50
C SER A 96 15.86 -4.01 16.18
N ALA A 97 16.53 -3.14 15.47
CA ALA A 97 17.59 -2.31 16.01
C ALA A 97 16.95 -0.95 16.22
N ASN A 98 17.13 -0.41 17.43
CA ASN A 98 16.83 0.97 17.77
C ASN A 98 17.12 1.86 16.55
N ILE A 99 16.07 2.36 15.92
CA ILE A 99 16.18 3.19 14.73
C ILE A 99 16.60 4.58 15.21
N GLY A 100 17.91 4.76 15.34
CA GLY A 100 18.52 6.08 15.31
C GLY A 100 18.51 6.60 13.85
N PRO A 101 18.84 7.87 13.60
CA PRO A 101 18.66 8.55 12.31
C PRO A 101 19.51 8.01 11.14
N SER A 102 20.05 6.81 11.22
CA SER A 102 20.81 6.16 10.15
C SER A 102 20.23 4.76 9.87
N PHE A 103 19.23 4.72 8.99
CA PHE A 103 18.65 3.47 8.49
C PHE A 103 19.40 3.04 7.22
N SER A 104 20.21 1.99 7.33
CA SER A 104 20.83 1.36 6.16
C SER A 104 20.11 0.04 5.87
N ILE A 105 19.34 -0.03 4.80
CA ILE A 105 18.81 -1.29 4.29
C ILE A 105 19.93 -1.98 3.52
N PRO A 106 20.39 -3.21 3.93
CA PRO A 106 21.38 -3.94 3.16
C PRO A 106 20.85 -4.23 1.75
N GLY A 107 21.55 -3.77 0.72
CA GLY A 107 21.16 -3.94 -0.68
C GLY A 107 20.51 -2.72 -1.32
N ILE A 108 20.19 -1.70 -0.55
CA ILE A 108 19.97 -0.35 -1.05
C ILE A 108 21.34 0.34 -0.94
N ALA A 109 21.93 0.69 -2.09
CA ALA A 109 23.16 1.46 -2.08
C ALA A 109 22.96 2.64 -1.12
N SER A 110 23.80 2.69 -0.08
CA SER A 110 23.91 3.87 0.78
C SER A 110 24.40 5.01 -0.12
N ALA A 111 23.46 5.65 -0.83
CA ALA A 111 23.71 6.96 -1.35
C ALA A 111 23.96 7.80 -0.10
N SER A 112 25.23 8.04 0.20
CA SER A 112 25.65 9.10 1.10
C SER A 112 25.15 10.42 0.49
N LEU A 113 23.84 10.67 0.64
CA LEU A 113 23.29 12.00 0.45
C LEU A 113 24.01 12.85 1.49
N GLY A 114 24.93 13.67 1.01
CA GLY A 114 25.67 14.59 1.84
C GLY A 114 24.72 15.27 2.80
N ALA A 115 25.17 15.56 4.02
CA ALA A 115 24.44 16.04 5.18
C ALA A 115 23.51 17.24 4.89
N ALA A 116 22.49 17.04 4.06
CA ALA A 116 21.35 17.91 3.92
C ALA A 116 20.37 17.45 5.02
N SER A 117 20.10 18.31 5.97
CA SER A 117 19.09 18.10 7.01
C SER A 117 17.71 18.14 6.37
N PHE A 118 17.26 17.03 5.80
CA PHE A 118 15.88 16.88 5.33
C PHE A 118 14.93 16.83 6.53
N ALA A 119 13.76 17.43 6.38
CA ALA A 119 12.69 17.24 7.34
C ALA A 119 12.35 15.72 7.46
N PRO A 120 11.98 15.21 8.64
CA PRO A 120 11.67 13.78 8.83
C PRO A 120 10.67 13.23 7.83
N SER A 121 9.70 14.03 7.39
CA SER A 121 8.71 13.68 6.37
C SER A 121 9.31 13.52 4.97
N GLU A 122 10.28 14.36 4.59
CA GLU A 122 10.97 14.26 3.30
C GLU A 122 11.84 13.02 3.21
N GLN A 123 12.58 12.72 4.28
CA GLN A 123 13.39 11.49 4.35
C GLN A 123 12.50 10.25 4.30
N CYS A 124 11.36 10.26 4.98
CA CYS A 124 10.38 9.19 4.91
C CYS A 124 9.85 8.99 3.49
N ALA A 125 9.49 10.06 2.78
CA ALA A 125 8.99 10.00 1.41
C ALA A 125 10.04 9.43 0.44
N LEU A 126 11.31 9.82 0.57
CA LEU A 126 12.41 9.30 -0.25
C LEU A 126 12.62 7.81 -0.01
N THR A 127 12.65 7.38 1.24
CA THR A 127 12.84 5.95 1.61
C THR A 127 11.68 5.10 1.11
N LEU A 128 10.43 5.57 1.26
CA LEU A 128 9.23 4.90 0.73
C LEU A 128 9.28 4.77 -0.79
N ARG A 129 9.60 5.87 -1.51
CA ARG A 129 9.70 5.86 -2.98
C ARG A 129 10.70 4.81 -3.46
N GLU A 130 11.87 4.73 -2.83
CA GLU A 130 12.90 3.76 -3.19
C GLU A 130 12.45 2.32 -2.93
N ALA A 131 11.87 2.05 -1.76
CA ALA A 131 11.36 0.74 -1.39
C ALA A 131 10.25 0.26 -2.34
N ILE A 132 9.30 1.15 -2.68
CA ILE A 132 8.22 0.88 -3.62
C ILE A 132 8.79 0.56 -5.01
N ASN A 133 9.71 1.40 -5.53
CA ASN A 133 10.32 1.19 -6.84
C ASN A 133 11.10 -0.13 -6.91
N GLN A 134 11.82 -0.48 -5.87
CA GLN A 134 12.54 -1.77 -5.80
C GLN A 134 11.57 -2.96 -5.79
N ARG A 135 10.47 -2.85 -5.08
CA ARG A 135 9.44 -3.88 -5.07
C ARG A 135 8.77 -4.01 -6.43
N LEU A 136 8.36 -2.90 -7.05
CA LEU A 136 7.74 -2.88 -8.37
C LEU A 136 8.59 -3.56 -9.45
N LYS A 137 9.93 -3.41 -9.39
CA LYS A 137 10.82 -4.10 -10.33
C LYS A 137 10.65 -5.63 -10.32
N LYS A 138 10.19 -6.20 -9.20
CA LYS A 138 10.01 -7.65 -9.01
C LYS A 138 8.61 -8.13 -9.37
N GLU A 139 7.65 -7.22 -9.53
CA GLU A 139 6.29 -7.59 -9.90
C GLU A 139 6.22 -8.06 -11.36
N ALA A 140 5.23 -8.91 -11.66
CA ALA A 140 4.95 -9.34 -13.01
C ALA A 140 4.45 -8.15 -13.88
N PRO A 141 4.59 -8.21 -15.21
CA PRO A 141 4.00 -7.22 -16.11
C PRO A 141 2.49 -7.06 -15.86
N GLY A 142 2.00 -5.83 -15.87
CA GLY A 142 0.59 -5.50 -15.60
C GLY A 142 0.13 -5.70 -14.15
N LYS A 143 1.03 -6.07 -13.24
CA LYS A 143 0.76 -6.21 -11.81
C LYS A 143 1.48 -5.12 -11.01
N GLY A 144 1.27 -5.10 -9.69
CA GLY A 144 1.89 -4.06 -8.88
C GLY A 144 1.64 -4.25 -7.38
N ILE A 145 1.52 -3.13 -6.68
CA ILE A 145 1.36 -3.09 -5.24
C ILE A 145 0.05 -2.41 -4.88
N VAL A 146 -0.72 -3.05 -4.01
CA VAL A 146 -1.92 -2.48 -3.38
C VAL A 146 -1.58 -2.12 -1.94
N PHE A 147 -1.84 -0.89 -1.57
CA PHE A 147 -1.77 -0.42 -0.18
C PHE A 147 -3.19 -0.30 0.37
N THR A 148 -3.48 -0.97 1.47
CA THR A 148 -4.72 -0.76 2.23
C THR A 148 -4.38 -0.19 3.60
N ILE A 149 -4.83 1.06 3.85
CA ILE A 149 -4.50 1.78 5.09
C ILE A 149 -5.78 2.01 5.90
N ASP A 150 -5.90 1.29 7.00
CA ASP A 150 -7.02 1.45 7.92
C ASP A 150 -6.76 2.58 8.93
N GLU A 151 -7.84 3.18 9.43
CA GLU A 151 -7.82 4.26 10.43
C GLU A 151 -6.95 5.47 9.99
N ALA A 152 -7.00 5.85 8.70
CA ALA A 152 -6.18 6.91 8.12
C ALA A 152 -6.23 8.23 8.91
N GLN A 153 -7.34 8.53 9.61
CA GLN A 153 -7.49 9.69 10.48
C GLN A 153 -6.62 9.64 11.76
N ALA A 154 -6.09 8.47 12.12
CA ALA A 154 -5.19 8.32 13.27
C ALA A 154 -3.72 8.58 12.92
N ALA A 155 -3.40 8.71 11.63
CA ALA A 155 -2.05 9.04 11.19
C ALA A 155 -1.68 10.48 11.49
N SER A 156 -0.41 10.71 11.79
CA SER A 156 0.13 12.07 11.70
C SER A 156 0.00 12.59 10.27
N PRO A 157 -0.40 13.86 10.06
CA PRO A 157 -0.44 14.47 8.74
C PRO A 157 0.89 14.31 7.97
N ASP A 158 2.02 14.41 8.64
CA ASP A 158 3.35 14.28 8.04
C ASP A 158 3.56 12.91 7.38
N TYR A 159 3.10 11.82 8.02
CA TYR A 159 3.19 10.48 7.44
C TYR A 159 2.29 10.30 6.22
N MET A 160 1.08 10.88 6.25
CA MET A 160 0.16 10.82 5.12
C MET A 160 0.69 11.64 3.95
N VAL A 161 1.26 12.82 4.20
CA VAL A 161 1.92 13.65 3.18
C VAL A 161 3.12 12.91 2.59
N ALA A 162 3.97 12.30 3.42
CA ALA A 162 5.13 11.53 2.96
C ALA A 162 4.71 10.35 2.06
N LEU A 163 3.69 9.60 2.47
CA LEU A 163 3.16 8.48 1.69
C LEU A 163 2.57 8.97 0.37
N ALA A 164 1.71 9.99 0.39
CA ALA A 164 1.11 10.55 -0.82
C ALA A 164 2.18 11.08 -1.79
N THR A 165 3.20 11.77 -1.29
CA THR A 165 4.32 12.27 -2.08
C THR A 165 5.11 11.13 -2.73
N ALA A 166 5.43 10.09 -1.96
CA ALA A 166 6.12 8.92 -2.48
C ALA A 166 5.33 8.24 -3.59
N LEU A 167 4.02 8.02 -3.37
CA LEU A 167 3.12 7.40 -4.35
C LEU A 167 3.00 8.23 -5.62
N GLN A 168 2.80 9.55 -5.51
CA GLN A 168 2.73 10.45 -6.67
C GLN A 168 4.00 10.39 -7.52
N HIS A 169 5.17 10.38 -6.90
CA HIS A 169 6.43 10.27 -7.62
C HIS A 169 6.56 8.93 -8.34
N VAL A 170 6.20 7.83 -7.68
CA VAL A 170 6.29 6.50 -8.30
C VAL A 170 5.31 6.37 -9.46
N ILE A 171 4.07 6.83 -9.31
CA ILE A 171 3.07 6.82 -10.39
C ILE A 171 3.60 7.61 -11.58
N ARG A 172 4.09 8.84 -11.36
CA ARG A 172 4.65 9.66 -12.42
C ARG A 172 5.86 9.00 -13.11
N ASP A 173 6.74 8.37 -12.35
CA ASP A 173 7.90 7.67 -12.91
C ASP A 173 7.46 6.50 -13.81
N GLN A 174 6.39 5.79 -13.45
CA GLN A 174 5.83 4.72 -14.27
C GLN A 174 5.16 5.25 -15.55
N ASP A 175 4.49 6.40 -15.49
CA ASP A 175 3.84 7.02 -16.66
C ASP A 175 4.86 7.52 -17.69
N LEU A 176 6.05 7.91 -17.25
CA LEU A 176 7.14 8.35 -18.11
C LEU A 176 7.89 7.20 -18.81
N THR A 177 7.58 5.95 -18.48
CA THR A 177 8.19 4.79 -19.16
C THR A 177 7.54 4.56 -20.52
N ASN A 178 8.34 4.15 -21.52
CA ASN A 178 7.83 3.75 -22.85
C ASN A 178 7.24 2.33 -22.86
N THR A 179 6.81 1.83 -21.72
CA THR A 179 6.20 0.51 -21.57
C THR A 179 4.74 0.59 -21.99
N PRO A 180 4.19 -0.41 -22.75
CA PRO A 180 2.76 -0.48 -23.03
C PRO A 180 1.93 -0.47 -21.74
N ASP A 181 0.77 0.18 -21.75
CA ASP A 181 -0.06 0.35 -20.54
C ASP A 181 -0.48 -1.01 -19.93
N SER A 182 -0.66 -2.04 -20.74
CA SER A 182 -0.96 -3.40 -20.28
C SER A 182 0.19 -4.07 -19.50
N GLU A 183 1.41 -3.60 -19.68
CA GLU A 183 2.60 -4.13 -19.03
C GLU A 183 3.11 -3.22 -17.90
N LYS A 184 2.62 -1.98 -17.83
CA LYS A 184 2.98 -1.04 -16.77
C LYS A 184 2.62 -1.62 -15.41
N LYS A 185 3.58 -1.57 -14.52
CA LYS A 185 3.40 -1.97 -13.13
C LYS A 185 2.66 -0.86 -12.40
N GLY A 186 1.70 -1.24 -11.57
CA GLY A 186 0.78 -0.27 -11.01
C GLY A 186 0.88 -0.11 -9.49
N ILE A 187 0.24 0.96 -9.00
CA ILE A 187 -0.06 1.15 -7.60
C ILE A 187 -1.55 1.34 -7.47
N ALA A 188 -2.15 0.70 -6.46
CA ALA A 188 -3.49 0.99 -6.01
C ALA A 188 -3.46 1.30 -4.51
N PHE A 189 -4.38 2.14 -4.06
CA PHE A 189 -4.45 2.62 -2.69
C PHE A 189 -5.91 2.68 -2.23
N ALA A 190 -6.21 2.13 -1.05
CA ALA A 190 -7.52 2.17 -0.42
C ALA A 190 -7.43 2.39 1.10
#